data_9e4e86804be6409cdaef9f99e729b6b3
#
_entry.id   9e4e86804be6409cdaef9f99e729b6b3
#
_cell.length_a   1.000
_cell.length_b   1.000
_cell.length_c   1.000
_cell.angle_alpha   90.00
_cell.angle_beta   90.00
_cell.angle_gamma   90.00
#
_symmetry.space_group_name_H-M   'P 1'
#
loop_
_entity.id
_entity.type
_entity.pdbx_description
1 polymer ?
#
loop_
_entity_poly.entity_id
_entity_poly.type
_entity_poly.pdbx_seq_one_letter_code
_entity_poly.pdbx_strand_id
1 'polypeptide(L)'
;MSDYNAPVQDLQFILENLCDMDGLRELPVFSETTEDLVEAILTESARFTRDVFAPLNHSGDQQGSTLKDGVVTTPDGFKEAYASFVEGGWNGTPFEPEHGGMGLPWAMTTALQEMWQSANLAWSLCPLLTIGAIESVIAHGSDELKEKFLRQLVSWEWAGTMKLTEPQAGTDLGLLKSRAEREGNHYRITGTKIYISFGEQDYTDNIIHLVLARLPDAPPGVKGISLFLVPKFLVNDDGSLGERNDAYAIGLEHKLGIHASPTCTMSYGENGDGAIGYVIGKEHDGLRCMFTMMNNARLNVGLQGVAVAERAYQHAVAYARERVQSAPVDGGKDSVTIINHPDVRRMLMSMRSQTEAMRALAYYTNSALDRSRHHNDPETRDYNQRRTDLLTPVVKAWCTDLGVDIASTGVQMHGGMGFVEETGAAQYYRDARIAPIYEGTNGIQAIDLLGRKLMRDGGAAMEELLEELDTLPDSDVPEIAAIVAEQKNANKALRRATEWMLDPANNDVNRKFAGANAFLHLAGTVVGGWLMTRAALATANEAKGGTSPEFLNSKRITARFYSDHILPRANMHLETITRGGDSVMALAEDDF
;
A
#
# COMPACT_ATOMS: atom_id res chain seq x y z
N MET A 1 -11.99 7.80 22.04
CA MET A 1 -11.85 7.19 20.70
C MET A 1 -12.22 5.73 20.79
N SER A 2 -12.84 5.16 19.74
CA SER A 2 -13.08 3.72 19.72
C SER A 2 -11.76 2.96 19.66
N ASP A 3 -11.65 1.89 20.44
CA ASP A 3 -10.47 1.02 20.41
C ASP A 3 -10.37 0.33 19.04
N TYR A 4 -9.14 0.21 18.52
CA TYR A 4 -8.91 -0.58 17.31
C TYR A 4 -9.04 -2.06 17.61
N ASN A 5 -9.81 -2.79 16.80
CA ASN A 5 -9.93 -4.23 16.84
C ASN A 5 -9.65 -4.78 15.43
N ALA A 6 -8.52 -5.44 15.27
CA ALA A 6 -8.19 -6.04 13.97
C ALA A 6 -9.26 -7.08 13.59
N PRO A 7 -9.74 -7.08 12.34
CA PRO A 7 -10.78 -8.01 11.87
C PRO A 7 -10.20 -9.39 11.57
N VAL A 8 -9.57 -10.05 12.56
CA VAL A 8 -8.77 -11.29 12.42
C VAL A 8 -9.52 -12.37 11.62
N GLN A 9 -10.81 -12.57 11.92
CA GLN A 9 -11.62 -13.56 11.21
C GLN A 9 -11.76 -13.25 9.71
N ASP A 10 -11.88 -11.96 9.34
CA ASP A 10 -11.94 -11.55 7.93
C ASP A 10 -10.58 -11.71 7.23
N LEU A 11 -9.48 -11.34 7.93
CA LEU A 11 -8.12 -11.51 7.42
C LEU A 11 -7.83 -13.00 7.13
N GLN A 12 -8.12 -13.87 8.09
CA GLN A 12 -7.92 -15.31 7.95
C GLN A 12 -8.81 -15.89 6.84
N PHE A 13 -10.09 -15.49 6.79
CA PHE A 13 -11.00 -15.93 5.72
C PHE A 13 -10.47 -15.59 4.32
N ILE A 14 -9.96 -14.37 4.12
CA ILE A 14 -9.40 -13.93 2.84
C ILE A 14 -8.15 -14.74 2.49
N LEU A 15 -7.23 -14.89 3.42
CA LEU A 15 -6.01 -15.68 3.22
C LEU A 15 -6.36 -17.11 2.79
N GLU A 16 -7.20 -17.80 3.54
CA GLU A 16 -7.50 -19.21 3.33
C GLU A 16 -8.38 -19.47 2.10
N ASN A 17 -9.33 -18.59 1.76
CA ASN A 17 -10.32 -18.84 0.72
C ASN A 17 -10.09 -18.06 -0.59
N LEU A 18 -9.37 -16.93 -0.56
CA LEU A 18 -9.17 -16.09 -1.74
C LEU A 18 -7.71 -16.07 -2.21
N CYS A 19 -6.73 -16.25 -1.31
CA CYS A 19 -5.29 -16.25 -1.62
C CYS A 19 -4.74 -17.65 -1.88
N ASP A 20 -5.54 -18.70 -1.71
CA ASP A 20 -5.14 -20.11 -1.89
C ASP A 20 -3.90 -20.45 -1.05
N MET A 21 -4.03 -20.29 0.27
CA MET A 21 -2.94 -20.60 1.21
C MET A 21 -2.53 -22.07 1.16
N ASP A 22 -3.44 -23.00 0.80
CA ASP A 22 -3.06 -24.41 0.62
C ASP A 22 -2.04 -24.58 -0.50
N GLY A 23 -2.28 -23.95 -1.66
CA GLY A 23 -1.32 -23.98 -2.76
C GLY A 23 0.02 -23.29 -2.39
N LEU A 24 0.02 -22.28 -1.51
CA LEU A 24 1.25 -21.71 -0.99
C LEU A 24 1.98 -22.68 -0.03
N ARG A 25 1.26 -23.41 0.81
CA ARG A 25 1.83 -24.44 1.72
C ARG A 25 2.48 -25.62 0.99
N GLU A 26 2.09 -25.89 -0.26
CA GLU A 26 2.76 -26.89 -1.10
C GLU A 26 4.16 -26.46 -1.53
N LEU A 27 4.49 -25.15 -1.46
CA LEU A 27 5.82 -24.67 -1.74
C LEU A 27 6.75 -24.94 -0.55
N PRO A 28 7.94 -25.53 -0.77
CA PRO A 28 8.84 -25.94 0.32
C PRO A 28 9.17 -24.82 1.32
N VAL A 29 9.27 -23.58 0.84
CA VAL A 29 9.59 -22.41 1.69
C VAL A 29 8.46 -22.02 2.64
N PHE A 30 7.23 -22.43 2.37
CA PHE A 30 6.04 -22.07 3.16
C PHE A 30 5.35 -23.28 3.82
N SER A 31 5.94 -24.47 3.74
CA SER A 31 5.34 -25.73 4.23
C SER A 31 4.99 -25.72 5.73
N GLU A 32 5.72 -24.92 6.52
CA GLU A 32 5.49 -24.78 7.95
C GLU A 32 4.39 -23.75 8.31
N THR A 33 3.85 -23.02 7.32
CA THR A 33 2.81 -21.99 7.53
C THR A 33 1.42 -22.65 7.65
N THR A 34 1.20 -23.42 8.72
CA THR A 34 -0.05 -24.12 8.99
C THR A 34 -1.20 -23.15 9.31
N GLU A 35 -2.46 -23.59 9.19
CA GLU A 35 -3.64 -22.78 9.51
C GLU A 35 -3.61 -22.31 10.98
N ASP A 36 -3.25 -23.20 11.92
CA ASP A 36 -3.11 -22.87 13.34
C ASP A 36 -2.03 -21.81 13.58
N LEU A 37 -0.89 -21.88 12.85
CA LEU A 37 0.18 -20.89 12.95
C LEU A 37 -0.30 -19.53 12.42
N VAL A 38 -1.02 -19.51 11.30
CA VAL A 38 -1.61 -18.28 10.72
C VAL A 38 -2.56 -17.63 11.75
N GLU A 39 -3.48 -18.40 12.33
CA GLU A 39 -4.41 -17.91 13.35
C GLU A 39 -3.69 -17.36 14.58
N ALA A 40 -2.69 -18.08 15.08
CA ALA A 40 -1.91 -17.67 16.25
C ALA A 40 -1.16 -16.35 16.00
N ILE A 41 -0.49 -16.20 14.86
CA ILE A 41 0.26 -14.99 14.50
C ILE A 41 -0.70 -13.80 14.29
N LEU A 42 -1.81 -13.98 13.59
CA LEU A 42 -2.80 -12.92 13.38
C LEU A 42 -3.41 -12.46 14.71
N THR A 43 -3.74 -13.40 15.60
CA THR A 43 -4.32 -13.10 16.92
C THR A 43 -3.34 -12.33 17.81
N GLU A 44 -2.06 -12.74 17.85
CA GLU A 44 -1.05 -12.05 18.64
C GLU A 44 -0.71 -10.66 18.08
N SER A 45 -0.61 -10.52 16.74
CA SER A 45 -0.45 -9.21 16.10
C SER A 45 -1.63 -8.28 16.37
N ALA A 46 -2.87 -8.80 16.36
CA ALA A 46 -4.06 -8.04 16.71
C ALA A 46 -4.01 -7.51 18.16
N ARG A 47 -3.57 -8.36 19.09
CA ARG A 47 -3.36 -7.97 20.49
C ARG A 47 -2.29 -6.89 20.60
N PHE A 48 -1.14 -7.10 19.97
CA PHE A 48 -0.02 -6.17 20.00
C PHE A 48 -0.41 -4.79 19.44
N THR A 49 -1.06 -4.76 18.28
CA THR A 49 -1.46 -3.50 17.62
C THR A 49 -2.50 -2.72 18.45
N ARG A 50 -3.45 -3.42 19.06
CA ARG A 50 -4.45 -2.80 19.94
C ARG A 50 -3.79 -2.21 21.19
N ASP A 51 -2.87 -2.94 21.82
CA ASP A 51 -2.34 -2.60 23.14
C ASP A 51 -1.14 -1.63 23.04
N VAL A 52 -0.37 -1.64 21.93
CA VAL A 52 0.86 -0.85 21.77
C VAL A 52 0.68 0.31 20.77
N PHE A 53 0.17 0.07 19.56
CA PHE A 53 0.15 1.08 18.50
C PHE A 53 -1.08 1.99 18.53
N ALA A 54 -2.26 1.41 18.74
CA ALA A 54 -3.51 2.18 18.68
C ALA A 54 -3.59 3.31 19.72
N PRO A 55 -3.12 3.15 20.96
CA PRO A 55 -3.10 4.23 21.95
C PRO A 55 -2.26 5.44 21.53
N LEU A 56 -1.21 5.21 20.76
CA LEU A 56 -0.27 6.25 20.33
C LEU A 56 -0.73 7.02 19.09
N ASN A 57 -1.76 6.58 18.38
CA ASN A 57 -2.14 7.16 17.09
C ASN A 57 -2.58 8.62 17.22
N HIS A 58 -3.49 8.91 18.17
CA HIS A 58 -4.01 10.27 18.36
C HIS A 58 -3.02 11.17 19.09
N SER A 59 -2.40 10.69 20.16
CA SER A 59 -1.38 11.48 20.90
C SER A 59 -0.20 11.85 20.01
N GLY A 60 0.23 10.92 19.15
CA GLY A 60 1.28 11.17 18.17
C GLY A 60 0.90 12.22 17.12
N ASP A 61 -0.36 12.20 16.62
CA ASP A 61 -0.85 13.22 15.68
C ASP A 61 -0.86 14.62 16.33
N GLN A 62 -1.28 14.70 17.58
CA GLN A 62 -1.33 15.98 18.33
C GLN A 62 0.06 16.52 18.66
N GLN A 63 1.02 15.65 19.02
CA GLN A 63 2.37 16.06 19.38
C GLN A 63 3.23 16.36 18.15
N GLY A 64 3.15 15.51 17.12
CA GLY A 64 4.00 15.57 15.94
C GLY A 64 5.48 15.30 16.23
N SER A 65 6.27 15.12 15.18
CA SER A 65 7.74 15.03 15.26
C SER A 65 8.37 16.41 15.22
N THR A 66 9.51 16.58 15.91
CA THR A 66 10.25 17.84 15.98
C THR A 66 11.70 17.68 15.51
N LEU A 67 12.28 18.74 14.93
CA LEU A 67 13.68 18.81 14.53
C LEU A 67 14.39 19.90 15.32
N LYS A 68 15.48 19.55 16.01
CA LYS A 68 16.34 20.49 16.70
C LYS A 68 17.79 20.09 16.48
N ASP A 69 18.62 21.04 16.05
CA ASP A 69 20.06 20.85 15.83
C ASP A 69 20.40 19.62 14.97
N GLY A 70 19.60 19.36 13.91
CA GLY A 70 19.78 18.24 12.99
C GLY A 70 19.33 16.88 13.54
N VAL A 71 18.70 16.83 14.72
CA VAL A 71 18.18 15.63 15.37
C VAL A 71 16.66 15.68 15.39
N VAL A 72 16.02 14.62 14.93
CA VAL A 72 14.58 14.43 15.01
C VAL A 72 14.22 13.69 16.29
N THR A 73 13.22 14.21 16.99
CA THR A 73 12.55 13.53 18.10
C THR A 73 11.12 13.19 17.66
N THR A 74 10.78 11.91 17.71
CA THR A 74 9.42 11.42 17.44
C THR A 74 8.52 11.58 18.67
N PRO A 75 7.19 11.47 18.54
CA PRO A 75 6.29 11.59 19.68
C PRO A 75 6.58 10.58 20.80
N ASP A 76 6.19 10.94 22.01
CA ASP A 76 6.34 10.10 23.21
C ASP A 76 5.71 8.72 23.01
N GLY A 77 6.42 7.66 23.40
CA GLY A 77 6.00 6.27 23.27
C GLY A 77 6.31 5.61 21.92
N PHE A 78 6.65 6.38 20.87
CA PHE A 78 6.90 5.83 19.53
C PHE A 78 8.19 5.01 19.46
N LYS A 79 9.25 5.48 20.10
CA LYS A 79 10.53 4.76 20.21
C LYS A 79 10.38 3.47 21.01
N GLU A 80 9.68 3.53 22.13
CA GLU A 80 9.39 2.37 22.99
C GLU A 80 8.51 1.33 22.26
N ALA A 81 7.53 1.80 21.48
CA ALA A 81 6.73 0.93 20.63
C ALA A 81 7.57 0.23 19.56
N TYR A 82 8.56 0.93 18.98
CA TYR A 82 9.50 0.34 18.03
C TYR A 82 10.37 -0.74 18.70
N ALA A 83 10.92 -0.47 19.87
CA ALA A 83 11.70 -1.46 20.63
C ALA A 83 10.87 -2.71 20.95
N SER A 84 9.63 -2.53 21.44
CA SER A 84 8.71 -3.62 21.74
C SER A 84 8.33 -4.45 20.50
N PHE A 85 8.21 -3.78 19.33
CA PHE A 85 7.93 -4.44 18.06
C PHE A 85 9.11 -5.34 17.62
N VAL A 86 10.32 -4.85 17.74
CA VAL A 86 11.53 -5.61 17.43
C VAL A 86 11.72 -6.77 18.42
N GLU A 87 11.54 -6.51 19.72
CA GLU A 87 11.61 -7.55 20.76
C GLU A 87 10.57 -8.65 20.54
N GLY A 88 9.39 -8.31 20.05
CA GLY A 88 8.33 -9.23 19.66
C GLY A 88 8.62 -10.05 18.40
N GLY A 89 9.70 -9.77 17.67
CA GLY A 89 10.12 -10.49 16.46
C GLY A 89 9.30 -10.14 15.20
N TRP A 90 8.54 -9.03 15.19
CA TRP A 90 7.69 -8.65 14.06
C TRP A 90 8.45 -8.11 12.85
N ASN A 91 9.71 -7.79 13.02
CA ASN A 91 10.56 -7.11 12.04
C ASN A 91 10.90 -7.95 10.80
N GLY A 92 11.22 -9.24 10.97
CA GLY A 92 11.73 -10.10 9.91
C GLY A 92 10.68 -10.95 9.19
N THR A 93 9.39 -10.64 9.29
CA THR A 93 8.31 -11.54 8.86
C THR A 93 8.42 -12.09 7.43
N PRO A 94 8.71 -11.29 6.37
CA PRO A 94 8.75 -11.83 5.00
C PRO A 94 10.12 -12.34 4.55
N PHE A 95 11.17 -12.10 5.35
CA PHE A 95 12.55 -12.43 4.94
C PHE A 95 12.92 -13.86 5.29
N GLU A 96 13.77 -14.45 4.45
CA GLU A 96 14.21 -15.84 4.62
C GLU A 96 15.02 -16.03 5.92
N PRO A 97 14.95 -17.22 6.53
CA PRO A 97 15.68 -17.52 7.77
C PRO A 97 17.20 -17.35 7.66
N GLU A 98 17.78 -17.54 6.46
CA GLU A 98 19.23 -17.31 6.21
C GLU A 98 19.64 -15.86 6.44
N HIS A 99 18.70 -14.91 6.30
CA HIS A 99 18.88 -13.47 6.58
C HIS A 99 18.42 -13.09 7.99
N GLY A 100 17.93 -14.05 8.78
CA GLY A 100 17.40 -13.80 10.14
C GLY A 100 15.91 -13.47 10.18
N GLY A 101 15.17 -13.73 9.11
CA GLY A 101 13.73 -13.53 9.02
C GLY A 101 12.92 -14.76 9.41
N MET A 102 11.59 -14.65 9.32
CA MET A 102 10.64 -15.72 9.63
C MET A 102 10.22 -16.56 8.41
N GLY A 103 10.46 -16.07 7.20
CA GLY A 103 10.10 -16.75 5.95
C GLY A 103 8.59 -16.85 5.71
N LEU A 104 7.78 -15.92 6.24
CA LEU A 104 6.32 -15.93 6.05
C LEU A 104 5.95 -15.47 4.63
N PRO A 105 4.86 -15.99 4.05
CA PRO A 105 4.34 -15.50 2.78
C PRO A 105 4.05 -13.99 2.83
N TRP A 106 4.27 -13.30 1.72
CA TRP A 106 3.91 -11.88 1.57
C TRP A 106 2.42 -11.63 1.75
N ALA A 107 1.57 -12.56 1.31
CA ALA A 107 0.14 -12.49 1.59
C ALA A 107 -0.15 -12.38 3.09
N MET A 108 0.51 -13.19 3.92
CA MET A 108 0.37 -13.15 5.37
C MET A 108 1.01 -11.89 5.98
N THR A 109 2.21 -11.53 5.52
CA THR A 109 2.87 -10.27 5.94
C THR A 109 2.00 -9.05 5.63
N THR A 110 1.25 -9.06 4.51
CA THR A 110 0.30 -7.99 4.17
C THR A 110 -0.81 -7.87 5.21
N ALA A 111 -1.32 -8.98 5.75
CA ALA A 111 -2.31 -8.96 6.82
C ALA A 111 -1.76 -8.33 8.11
N LEU A 112 -0.52 -8.65 8.46
CA LEU A 112 0.17 -8.03 9.60
C LEU A 112 0.37 -6.53 9.39
N GLN A 113 0.85 -6.14 8.21
CA GLN A 113 1.06 -4.73 7.86
C GLN A 113 -0.24 -3.93 7.84
N GLU A 114 -1.37 -4.52 7.40
CA GLU A 114 -2.69 -3.87 7.52
C GLU A 114 -3.02 -3.55 8.97
N MET A 115 -2.81 -4.48 9.88
CA MET A 115 -3.06 -4.26 11.30
C MET A 115 -2.19 -3.14 11.88
N TRP A 116 -0.89 -3.11 11.55
CA TRP A 116 0.03 -2.06 12.02
C TRP A 116 -0.36 -0.69 11.49
N GLN A 117 -0.65 -0.60 10.19
CA GLN A 117 -1.05 0.63 9.52
C GLN A 117 -2.42 1.13 9.99
N SER A 118 -3.37 0.22 10.23
CA SER A 118 -4.69 0.57 10.79
C SER A 118 -4.59 1.11 12.20
N ALA A 119 -3.72 0.54 13.02
CA ALA A 119 -3.53 0.97 14.40
C ALA A 119 -2.79 2.32 14.49
N ASN A 120 -1.74 2.52 13.69
CA ASN A 120 -0.95 3.77 13.66
C ASN A 120 -0.23 3.95 12.31
N LEU A 121 -0.86 4.67 11.39
CA LEU A 121 -0.33 4.89 10.05
C LEU A 121 1.01 5.63 10.06
N ALA A 122 1.13 6.69 10.87
CA ALA A 122 2.33 7.52 10.92
C ALA A 122 3.56 6.73 11.41
N TRP A 123 3.39 5.90 12.44
CA TRP A 123 4.45 5.03 12.97
C TRP A 123 4.88 3.97 11.95
N SER A 124 3.92 3.36 11.25
CA SER A 124 4.14 2.22 10.35
C SER A 124 4.95 2.56 9.08
N LEU A 125 5.17 3.84 8.78
CA LEU A 125 5.98 4.26 7.63
C LEU A 125 7.47 3.93 7.78
N CYS A 126 8.02 3.90 9.00
CA CYS A 126 9.41 3.49 9.23
C CYS A 126 9.62 1.99 8.87
N PRO A 127 8.81 1.05 9.41
CA PRO A 127 8.80 -0.34 8.99
C PRO A 127 8.69 -0.55 7.49
N LEU A 128 7.72 0.11 6.86
CA LEU A 128 7.46 0.00 5.42
C LEU A 128 8.71 0.31 4.58
N LEU A 129 9.40 1.41 4.90
CA LEU A 129 10.59 1.83 4.17
C LEU A 129 11.79 0.92 4.44
N THR A 130 11.94 0.44 5.69
CA THR A 130 13.00 -0.49 6.07
C THR A 130 12.87 -1.82 5.31
N ILE A 131 11.67 -2.39 5.22
CA ILE A 131 11.39 -3.60 4.44
C ILE A 131 11.79 -3.41 2.97
N GLY A 132 11.40 -2.31 2.35
CA GLY A 132 11.77 -2.03 0.96
C GLY A 132 13.28 -1.86 0.75
N ALA A 133 13.98 -1.25 1.72
CA ALA A 133 15.44 -1.12 1.67
C ALA A 133 16.14 -2.49 1.77
N ILE A 134 15.67 -3.38 2.67
CA ILE A 134 16.16 -4.74 2.79
C ILE A 134 16.01 -5.49 1.46
N GLU A 135 14.82 -5.47 0.85
CA GLU A 135 14.58 -6.10 -0.45
C GLU A 135 15.53 -5.60 -1.54
N SER A 136 15.79 -4.29 -1.59
CA SER A 136 16.71 -3.70 -2.56
C SER A 136 18.15 -4.16 -2.33
N VAL A 137 18.60 -4.27 -1.07
CA VAL A 137 19.95 -4.76 -0.73
C VAL A 137 20.07 -6.25 -1.04
N ILE A 138 19.07 -7.07 -0.72
CA ILE A 138 19.06 -8.51 -1.04
C ILE A 138 19.17 -8.71 -2.56
N ALA A 139 18.37 -8.01 -3.34
CA ALA A 139 18.27 -8.21 -4.78
C ALA A 139 19.46 -7.65 -5.57
N HIS A 140 20.08 -6.57 -5.11
CA HIS A 140 21.04 -5.79 -5.91
C HIS A 140 22.34 -5.43 -5.20
N GLY A 141 22.44 -5.59 -3.89
CA GLY A 141 23.66 -5.33 -3.13
C GLY A 141 24.77 -6.32 -3.48
N SER A 142 26.03 -5.87 -3.51
CA SER A 142 27.18 -6.79 -3.56
C SER A 142 27.26 -7.62 -2.28
N ASP A 143 28.01 -8.72 -2.33
CA ASP A 143 28.21 -9.58 -1.15
C ASP A 143 28.82 -8.79 0.03
N GLU A 144 29.73 -7.87 -0.25
CA GLU A 144 30.32 -6.98 0.75
C GLU A 144 29.26 -6.05 1.40
N LEU A 145 28.34 -5.51 0.61
CA LEU A 145 27.25 -4.66 1.15
C LEU A 145 26.26 -5.50 1.97
N LYS A 146 25.94 -6.71 1.52
CA LYS A 146 25.07 -7.62 2.28
C LYS A 146 25.70 -8.01 3.60
N GLU A 147 26.97 -8.41 3.60
CA GLU A 147 27.69 -8.75 4.81
C GLU A 147 27.76 -7.61 5.81
N LYS A 148 27.98 -6.38 5.31
CA LYS A 148 28.17 -5.18 6.15
C LYS A 148 26.87 -4.59 6.70
N PHE A 149 25.74 -4.68 5.96
CA PHE A 149 24.52 -3.91 6.28
C PHE A 149 23.27 -4.76 6.48
N LEU A 150 23.16 -5.95 5.85
CA LEU A 150 21.88 -6.66 5.76
C LEU A 150 21.41 -7.19 7.11
N ARG A 151 22.30 -7.74 7.92
CA ARG A 151 21.94 -8.31 9.22
C ARG A 151 21.26 -7.28 10.13
N GLN A 152 21.86 -6.09 10.26
CA GLN A 152 21.34 -5.03 11.13
C GLN A 152 20.06 -4.39 10.55
N LEU A 153 19.89 -4.41 9.22
CA LEU A 153 18.64 -4.00 8.60
C LEU A 153 17.52 -5.02 8.87
N VAL A 154 17.77 -6.32 8.75
CA VAL A 154 16.77 -7.38 9.00
C VAL A 154 16.44 -7.49 10.49
N SER A 155 17.42 -7.29 11.39
CA SER A 155 17.16 -7.21 12.84
C SER A 155 16.50 -5.91 13.27
N TRP A 156 16.42 -4.91 12.38
CA TRP A 156 15.92 -3.55 12.64
C TRP A 156 16.69 -2.76 13.72
N GLU A 157 17.91 -3.18 14.01
CA GLU A 157 18.87 -2.32 14.72
C GLU A 157 19.12 -1.03 13.93
N TRP A 158 19.06 -1.13 12.59
CA TRP A 158 19.13 -0.01 11.66
C TRP A 158 17.88 0.07 10.79
N ALA A 159 17.44 1.31 10.52
CA ALA A 159 16.32 1.56 9.62
C ALA A 159 16.80 1.84 8.20
N GLY A 160 15.93 1.60 7.22
CA GLY A 160 16.15 1.93 5.82
C GLY A 160 15.24 3.05 5.33
N THR A 161 15.71 3.87 4.39
CA THR A 161 14.89 4.94 3.78
C THR A 161 15.18 5.11 2.30
N MET A 162 14.20 5.65 1.55
CA MET A 162 14.24 5.88 0.11
C MET A 162 14.36 7.36 -0.21
N LYS A 163 15.32 7.75 -1.07
CA LYS A 163 15.70 9.15 -1.36
C LYS A 163 15.67 9.44 -2.87
N LEU A 164 14.51 9.78 -3.41
CA LEU A 164 14.34 10.06 -4.83
C LEU A 164 14.18 11.55 -5.10
N THR A 165 13.16 12.14 -4.49
CA THR A 165 12.58 13.44 -4.85
C THR A 165 13.50 14.60 -4.54
N GLU A 166 13.59 15.53 -5.49
CA GLU A 166 14.26 16.82 -5.36
C GLU A 166 13.27 17.96 -5.70
N PRO A 167 13.55 19.22 -5.34
CA PRO A 167 12.61 20.32 -5.62
C PRO A 167 12.13 20.43 -7.07
N GLN A 168 12.98 20.08 -8.03
CA GLN A 168 12.68 20.11 -9.46
C GLN A 168 12.38 18.74 -10.06
N ALA A 169 12.51 17.66 -9.30
CA ALA A 169 12.40 16.28 -9.79
C ALA A 169 11.50 15.45 -8.85
N GLY A 170 10.18 15.56 -9.06
CA GLY A 170 9.18 14.75 -8.39
C GLY A 170 8.82 13.53 -9.23
N THR A 171 7.86 13.67 -10.14
CA THR A 171 7.46 12.62 -11.09
C THR A 171 8.53 12.34 -12.13
N ASP A 172 9.14 13.39 -12.69
CA ASP A 172 10.26 13.25 -13.64
C ASP A 172 11.61 13.23 -12.92
N LEU A 173 12.04 12.03 -12.54
CA LEU A 173 13.35 11.80 -11.95
C LEU A 173 14.51 12.03 -12.92
N GLY A 174 14.24 12.16 -14.23
CA GLY A 174 15.23 12.54 -15.22
C GLY A 174 15.88 13.90 -14.97
N LEU A 175 15.22 14.75 -14.17
CA LEU A 175 15.66 16.10 -13.80
C LEU A 175 16.47 16.17 -12.50
N LEU A 176 16.73 15.06 -11.82
CA LEU A 176 17.49 15.07 -10.56
C LEU A 176 18.92 15.60 -10.75
N LYS A 177 19.39 16.37 -9.76
CA LYS A 177 20.67 17.10 -9.79
C LYS A 177 21.69 16.61 -8.74
N SER A 178 21.29 15.78 -7.79
CA SER A 178 22.23 15.18 -6.83
C SER A 178 23.35 14.46 -7.59
N ARG A 179 24.59 14.63 -7.15
CA ARG A 179 25.81 14.13 -7.78
C ARG A 179 26.48 13.07 -6.94
N ALA A 180 27.19 12.17 -7.61
CA ALA A 180 28.06 11.18 -7.02
C ALA A 180 29.41 11.24 -7.72
N GLU A 181 30.49 11.45 -6.99
CA GLU A 181 31.85 11.46 -7.50
C GLU A 181 32.59 10.24 -7.00
N ARG A 182 33.31 9.54 -7.90
CA ARG A 182 34.08 8.31 -7.56
C ARG A 182 35.31 8.68 -6.71
N GLU A 183 35.48 7.96 -5.58
CA GLU A 183 36.67 8.11 -4.72
C GLU A 183 37.08 6.72 -4.19
N GLY A 184 38.07 6.11 -4.83
CA GLY A 184 38.54 4.77 -4.43
C GLY A 184 37.46 3.69 -4.55
N ASN A 185 37.05 3.13 -3.42
CA ASN A 185 36.03 2.07 -3.31
C ASN A 185 34.62 2.59 -2.92
N HIS A 186 34.45 3.92 -2.85
CA HIS A 186 33.20 4.57 -2.49
C HIS A 186 32.93 5.79 -3.38
N TYR A 187 31.84 6.51 -3.09
CA TYR A 187 31.43 7.72 -3.81
C TYR A 187 31.17 8.85 -2.82
N ARG A 188 31.42 10.08 -3.25
CA ARG A 188 31.02 11.30 -2.55
C ARG A 188 29.71 11.80 -3.10
N ILE A 189 28.68 11.78 -2.27
CA ILE A 189 27.32 12.19 -2.65
C ILE A 189 27.06 13.61 -2.20
N THR A 190 26.59 14.46 -3.12
CA THR A 190 26.19 15.85 -2.84
C THR A 190 24.81 16.15 -3.42
N GLY A 191 24.04 16.98 -2.70
CA GLY A 191 22.71 17.41 -3.14
C GLY A 191 21.68 17.43 -2.04
N THR A 192 20.44 17.80 -2.41
CA THR A 192 19.32 17.92 -1.47
C THR A 192 18.16 17.02 -1.91
N LYS A 193 17.59 16.28 -0.98
CA LYS A 193 16.38 15.46 -1.17
C LYS A 193 15.27 15.99 -0.28
N ILE A 194 14.04 16.05 -0.82
CA ILE A 194 12.85 16.54 -0.12
C ILE A 194 11.78 15.47 0.04
N TYR A 195 10.86 15.69 0.97
CA TYR A 195 9.75 14.79 1.29
C TYR A 195 10.20 13.39 1.75
N ILE A 196 11.28 13.33 2.51
CA ILE A 196 11.86 12.06 2.92
C ILE A 196 11.26 11.59 4.24
N SER A 197 10.39 10.61 4.17
CA SER A 197 9.82 9.95 5.34
C SER A 197 10.93 9.25 6.14
N PHE A 198 10.96 9.48 7.45
CA PHE A 198 11.97 8.95 8.37
C PHE A 198 13.41 9.15 7.89
N GLY A 199 13.67 10.27 7.20
CA GLY A 199 15.01 10.67 6.78
C GLY A 199 15.99 10.88 7.92
N GLU A 200 15.48 11.30 9.06
CA GLU A 200 16.10 11.32 10.37
C GLU A 200 15.05 10.90 11.41
N GLN A 201 15.45 10.18 12.44
CA GLN A 201 14.56 9.64 13.48
C GLN A 201 15.39 9.13 14.68
N ASP A 202 14.73 8.83 15.77
CA ASP A 202 15.32 8.41 17.05
C ASP A 202 15.01 6.95 17.46
N TYR A 203 14.43 6.13 16.55
CA TYR A 203 14.14 4.72 16.81
C TYR A 203 15.38 3.84 16.80
N THR A 204 16.32 4.12 15.87
CA THR A 204 17.49 3.29 15.58
C THR A 204 18.78 4.10 15.65
N ASP A 205 19.88 3.42 15.96
CA ASP A 205 21.20 4.06 16.06
C ASP A 205 21.75 4.47 14.69
N ASN A 206 21.42 3.74 13.62
CA ASN A 206 21.83 4.08 12.27
C ASN A 206 20.63 4.07 11.30
N ILE A 207 20.77 4.83 10.21
CA ILE A 207 19.80 4.88 9.11
C ILE A 207 20.54 4.65 7.81
N ILE A 208 20.04 3.74 6.99
CA ILE A 208 20.62 3.41 5.70
C ILE A 208 19.76 4.07 4.61
N HIS A 209 20.32 5.10 3.97
CA HIS A 209 19.66 5.87 2.94
C HIS A 209 19.94 5.29 1.56
N LEU A 210 18.91 4.89 0.81
CA LEU A 210 19.03 4.53 -0.59
C LEU A 210 18.82 5.76 -1.46
N VAL A 211 19.92 6.33 -1.99
CA VAL A 211 19.97 7.66 -2.61
C VAL A 211 20.17 7.56 -4.11
N LEU A 212 19.28 8.15 -4.91
CA LEU A 212 19.49 8.34 -6.34
C LEU A 212 20.37 9.56 -6.62
N ALA A 213 21.44 9.38 -7.38
CA ALA A 213 22.33 10.44 -7.80
C ALA A 213 22.95 10.17 -9.19
N ARG A 214 23.63 11.16 -9.77
CA ARG A 214 24.28 11.08 -11.08
C ARG A 214 25.79 11.18 -10.97
N LEU A 215 26.47 10.36 -11.75
CA LEU A 215 27.90 10.50 -11.99
C LEU A 215 28.18 11.65 -12.99
N PRO A 216 29.38 12.25 -12.97
CA PRO A 216 29.71 13.36 -13.87
C PRO A 216 29.63 12.99 -15.36
N ASP A 217 29.94 11.74 -15.69
CA ASP A 217 29.94 11.17 -17.04
C ASP A 217 28.64 10.45 -17.42
N ALA A 218 27.59 10.56 -16.57
CA ALA A 218 26.32 9.88 -16.77
C ALA A 218 25.56 10.39 -18.01
N PRO A 219 24.92 9.49 -18.77
CA PRO A 219 24.02 9.88 -19.85
C PRO A 219 22.82 10.70 -19.31
N PRO A 220 22.24 11.60 -20.14
CA PRO A 220 21.10 12.40 -19.71
C PRO A 220 19.84 11.56 -19.46
N GLY A 221 18.89 12.14 -18.72
CA GLY A 221 17.60 11.52 -18.42
C GLY A 221 17.71 10.35 -17.43
N VAL A 222 16.71 9.53 -17.35
CA VAL A 222 16.60 8.45 -16.36
C VAL A 222 17.66 7.35 -16.48
N LYS A 223 18.25 7.20 -17.68
CA LYS A 223 19.30 6.18 -17.95
C LYS A 223 20.65 6.50 -17.30
N GLY A 224 20.84 7.71 -16.79
CA GLY A 224 22.09 8.10 -16.11
C GLY A 224 22.01 8.08 -14.59
N ILE A 225 20.92 7.58 -14.02
CA ILE A 225 20.71 7.56 -12.57
C ILE A 225 21.36 6.30 -11.97
N SER A 226 22.13 6.48 -10.91
CA SER A 226 22.71 5.40 -10.10
C SER A 226 22.09 5.40 -8.70
N LEU A 227 22.10 4.23 -8.03
CA LEU A 227 21.59 4.07 -6.67
C LEU A 227 22.76 3.87 -5.71
N PHE A 228 22.75 4.60 -4.60
CA PHE A 228 23.79 4.54 -3.58
C PHE A 228 23.21 4.24 -2.20
N LEU A 229 23.86 3.36 -1.46
CA LEU A 229 23.67 3.13 -0.05
C LEU A 229 24.54 4.13 0.72
N VAL A 230 23.89 5.02 1.46
CA VAL A 230 24.55 6.08 2.24
C VAL A 230 24.15 5.92 3.71
N PRO A 231 25.03 5.44 4.58
CA PRO A 231 24.70 5.29 6.01
C PRO A 231 24.75 6.63 6.73
N LYS A 232 23.90 6.81 7.76
CA LYS A 232 23.92 7.97 8.67
C LYS A 232 25.23 8.03 9.46
N PHE A 233 25.67 6.91 10.00
CA PHE A 233 27.00 6.70 10.57
C PHE A 233 27.75 5.68 9.73
N LEU A 234 29.03 5.96 9.46
CA LEU A 234 29.89 4.99 8.78
C LEU A 234 29.99 3.70 9.61
N VAL A 235 30.21 2.60 8.94
CA VAL A 235 30.33 1.29 9.59
C VAL A 235 31.77 0.82 9.45
N ASN A 236 32.42 0.54 10.58
CA ASN A 236 33.77 0.02 10.64
C ASN A 236 33.82 -1.46 10.16
N ASP A 237 35.01 -1.99 9.92
CA ASP A 237 35.17 -3.37 9.46
C ASP A 237 34.75 -4.42 10.51
N ASP A 238 34.71 -4.05 11.79
CA ASP A 238 34.20 -4.88 12.89
C ASP A 238 32.67 -4.78 13.10
N GLY A 239 31.98 -4.00 12.24
CA GLY A 239 30.54 -3.77 12.30
C GLY A 239 30.10 -2.69 13.29
N SER A 240 31.02 -2.09 14.05
CA SER A 240 30.70 -0.98 14.96
C SER A 240 30.43 0.33 14.20
N LEU A 241 29.68 1.24 14.84
CA LEU A 241 29.43 2.56 14.28
C LEU A 241 30.69 3.43 14.33
N GLY A 242 31.04 4.01 13.19
CA GLY A 242 32.14 4.95 13.02
C GLY A 242 31.68 6.41 13.10
N GLU A 243 32.35 7.29 12.34
CA GLU A 243 32.07 8.71 12.30
C GLU A 243 30.69 9.01 11.66
N ARG A 244 30.10 10.14 12.06
CA ARG A 244 28.90 10.68 11.42
C ARG A 244 29.19 11.03 9.97
N ASN A 245 28.39 10.48 9.07
CA ASN A 245 28.48 10.81 7.64
C ASN A 245 27.87 12.19 7.35
N ASP A 246 28.28 12.82 6.26
CA ASP A 246 27.80 14.15 5.86
C ASP A 246 26.38 14.07 5.19
N ALA A 247 25.42 13.55 5.97
CA ALA A 247 24.02 13.38 5.62
C ALA A 247 23.13 13.86 6.78
N TYR A 248 22.45 14.99 6.62
CA TYR A 248 21.71 15.67 7.69
C TYR A 248 20.29 16.04 7.29
N ALA A 249 19.36 15.94 8.23
CA ALA A 249 18.07 16.59 8.12
C ALA A 249 18.20 18.09 8.40
N ILE A 250 17.79 18.90 7.45
CA ILE A 250 17.85 20.37 7.53
C ILE A 250 16.47 21.02 7.70
N GLY A 251 15.40 20.25 7.60
CA GLY A 251 14.03 20.69 7.79
C GLY A 251 13.05 19.54 7.92
N LEU A 252 11.89 19.79 8.55
CA LEU A 252 10.71 18.93 8.54
C LEU A 252 9.56 19.65 7.86
N GLU A 253 8.77 18.92 7.10
CA GLU A 253 7.56 19.43 6.46
C GLU A 253 6.41 19.56 7.47
N HIS A 254 5.72 20.72 7.44
CA HIS A 254 4.46 20.91 8.14
C HIS A 254 3.31 20.41 7.24
N LYS A 255 2.69 19.30 7.62
CA LYS A 255 1.80 18.51 6.75
C LYS A 255 0.34 18.58 7.16
N LEU A 256 -0.55 18.21 6.23
CA LEU A 256 -1.99 18.05 6.48
C LEU A 256 -2.29 16.93 7.49
N GLY A 257 -1.57 15.82 7.43
CA GLY A 257 -1.75 14.63 8.26
C GLY A 257 -0.45 13.88 8.50
N ILE A 258 -0.53 12.71 9.13
CA ILE A 258 0.62 11.89 9.54
C ILE A 258 1.70 12.71 10.26
N HIS A 259 1.28 13.58 11.20
CA HIS A 259 2.16 14.55 11.86
C HIS A 259 3.29 13.88 12.65
N ALA A 260 3.04 12.69 13.19
CA ALA A 260 4.03 11.91 13.92
C ALA A 260 5.12 11.30 13.03
N SER A 261 4.89 11.17 11.71
CA SER A 261 5.90 10.70 10.76
C SER A 261 6.80 11.86 10.36
N PRO A 262 8.11 11.86 10.70
CA PRO A 262 9.02 12.92 10.28
C PRO A 262 9.24 12.85 8.78
N THR A 263 8.89 13.91 8.07
CA THR A 263 9.12 14.06 6.63
C THR A 263 10.19 15.11 6.43
N CYS A 264 11.40 14.65 6.10
CA CYS A 264 12.61 15.47 6.14
C CYS A 264 12.94 16.07 4.77
N THR A 265 13.53 17.27 4.81
CA THR A 265 14.46 17.76 3.79
C THR A 265 15.87 17.34 4.23
N MET A 266 16.55 16.56 3.36
CA MET A 266 17.88 16.01 3.63
C MET A 266 18.94 16.70 2.79
N SER A 267 20.06 17.08 3.40
CA SER A 267 21.26 17.59 2.74
C SER A 267 22.38 16.56 2.79
N TYR A 268 23.09 16.43 1.68
CA TYR A 268 24.25 15.55 1.52
C TYR A 268 25.44 16.38 1.08
N GLY A 269 26.56 16.28 1.79
CA GLY A 269 27.82 16.90 1.41
C GLY A 269 27.90 18.40 1.66
N GLU A 270 27.09 18.97 2.53
CA GLU A 270 27.07 20.42 2.80
C GLU A 270 28.16 20.85 3.78
N ASN A 271 28.59 19.94 4.66
CA ASN A 271 29.54 20.23 5.75
C ASN A 271 30.97 19.74 5.46
N GLY A 272 31.20 19.10 4.31
CA GLY A 272 32.49 18.50 3.95
C GLY A 272 32.66 18.23 2.47
N ASP A 273 33.39 17.18 2.14
CA ASP A 273 33.72 16.79 0.77
C ASP A 273 32.66 15.88 0.10
N GLY A 274 31.50 15.74 0.72
CA GLY A 274 30.41 14.86 0.27
C GLY A 274 30.16 13.69 1.21
N ALA A 275 28.90 13.23 1.25
CA ALA A 275 28.51 12.04 2.02
C ALA A 275 29.08 10.77 1.38
N ILE A 276 29.67 9.87 2.17
CA ILE A 276 30.18 8.59 1.70
C ILE A 276 29.01 7.67 1.36
N GLY A 277 29.03 7.14 0.14
CA GLY A 277 28.03 6.19 -0.35
C GLY A 277 28.65 5.05 -1.16
N TYR A 278 27.94 3.93 -1.23
CA TYR A 278 28.33 2.72 -1.94
C TYR A 278 27.31 2.39 -3.02
N VAL A 279 27.73 2.08 -4.25
CA VAL A 279 26.81 1.79 -5.35
C VAL A 279 26.06 0.48 -5.10
N ILE A 280 24.74 0.50 -5.30
CA ILE A 280 23.88 -0.70 -5.34
C ILE A 280 23.65 -1.07 -6.80
N GLY A 281 23.94 -2.33 -7.14
CA GLY A 281 23.91 -2.82 -8.51
C GLY A 281 25.06 -2.28 -9.34
N LYS A 282 24.77 -1.67 -10.49
CA LYS A 282 25.74 -1.08 -11.39
C LYS A 282 25.52 0.43 -11.55
N GLU A 283 26.56 1.16 -11.88
CA GLU A 283 26.41 2.56 -12.32
C GLU A 283 25.41 2.64 -13.47
N HIS A 284 24.58 3.69 -13.46
CA HIS A 284 23.54 3.98 -14.45
C HIS A 284 22.35 2.99 -14.47
N ASP A 285 22.27 2.04 -13.53
CA ASP A 285 21.17 1.09 -13.39
C ASP A 285 20.32 1.37 -12.11
N GLY A 286 20.54 2.51 -11.49
CA GLY A 286 19.98 2.84 -10.18
C GLY A 286 18.47 2.91 -10.15
N LEU A 287 17.83 3.36 -11.23
CA LEU A 287 16.37 3.41 -11.27
C LEU A 287 15.74 2.01 -11.31
N ARG A 288 16.35 1.05 -12.03
CA ARG A 288 15.91 -0.35 -12.04
C ARG A 288 16.03 -0.98 -10.64
N CYS A 289 17.16 -0.76 -9.96
CA CYS A 289 17.37 -1.25 -8.59
C CYS A 289 16.37 -0.62 -7.60
N MET A 290 16.09 0.69 -7.75
CA MET A 290 15.13 1.40 -6.91
C MET A 290 13.68 0.91 -7.14
N PHE A 291 13.33 0.43 -8.34
CA PHE A 291 11.98 -0.10 -8.61
C PHE A 291 11.65 -1.33 -7.76
N THR A 292 12.62 -2.11 -7.32
CA THR A 292 12.40 -3.21 -6.36
C THR A 292 11.77 -2.66 -5.07
N MET A 293 12.37 -1.63 -4.48
CA MET A 293 11.82 -0.95 -3.31
C MET A 293 10.49 -0.24 -3.61
N MET A 294 10.41 0.46 -4.75
CA MET A 294 9.20 1.21 -5.14
C MET A 294 7.99 0.30 -5.39
N ASN A 295 8.14 -0.88 -5.97
CA ASN A 295 7.02 -1.79 -6.21
C ASN A 295 6.49 -2.34 -4.89
N ASN A 296 7.38 -2.70 -3.95
CA ASN A 296 6.98 -3.05 -2.59
C ASN A 296 6.25 -1.88 -1.91
N ALA A 297 6.81 -0.68 -1.96
CA ALA A 297 6.21 0.52 -1.41
C ALA A 297 4.82 0.81 -2.02
N ARG A 298 4.61 0.60 -3.32
CA ARG A 298 3.32 0.81 -4.00
C ARG A 298 2.24 -0.15 -3.49
N LEU A 299 2.54 -1.43 -3.32
CA LEU A 299 1.61 -2.40 -2.73
C LEU A 299 1.25 -2.02 -1.29
N ASN A 300 2.25 -1.64 -0.51
CA ASN A 300 2.06 -1.18 0.87
C ASN A 300 1.27 0.14 0.97
N VAL A 301 1.48 1.08 0.05
CA VAL A 301 0.68 2.32 0.00
C VAL A 301 -0.76 2.03 -0.40
N GLY A 302 -1.00 1.08 -1.31
CA GLY A 302 -2.35 0.58 -1.56
C GLY A 302 -3.01 0.03 -0.30
N LEU A 303 -2.25 -0.72 0.49
CA LEU A 303 -2.69 -1.25 1.78
C LEU A 303 -2.99 -0.14 2.81
N GLN A 304 -2.32 1.02 2.76
CA GLN A 304 -2.66 2.18 3.61
C GLN A 304 -4.08 2.68 3.34
N GLY A 305 -4.52 2.62 2.08
CA GLY A 305 -5.92 2.92 1.74
C GLY A 305 -6.90 1.98 2.43
N VAL A 306 -6.60 0.68 2.46
CA VAL A 306 -7.38 -0.34 3.19
C VAL A 306 -7.37 -0.06 4.69
N ALA A 307 -6.19 0.15 5.25
CA ALA A 307 -5.97 0.34 6.68
C ALA A 307 -6.72 1.54 7.26
N VAL A 308 -6.65 2.69 6.57
CA VAL A 308 -7.37 3.90 6.99
C VAL A 308 -8.88 3.73 6.80
N ALA A 309 -9.31 3.08 5.71
CA ALA A 309 -10.72 2.78 5.47
C ALA A 309 -11.30 1.89 6.59
N GLU A 310 -10.60 0.83 6.98
CA GLU A 310 -10.99 -0.05 8.10
C GLU A 310 -11.12 0.74 9.41
N ARG A 311 -10.14 1.58 9.69
CA ARG A 311 -10.13 2.38 10.93
C ARG A 311 -11.27 3.39 10.97
N ALA A 312 -11.50 4.11 9.86
CA ALA A 312 -12.61 5.04 9.73
C ALA A 312 -13.97 4.33 9.84
N TYR A 313 -14.09 3.14 9.24
CA TYR A 313 -15.30 2.31 9.32
C TYR A 313 -15.60 1.87 10.76
N GLN A 314 -14.62 1.32 11.49
CA GLN A 314 -14.82 0.89 12.88
C GLN A 314 -15.28 2.06 13.76
N HIS A 315 -14.65 3.23 13.60
CA HIS A 315 -15.02 4.42 14.36
C HIS A 315 -16.44 4.91 14.02
N ALA A 316 -16.79 4.92 12.74
CA ALA A 316 -18.12 5.28 12.28
C ALA A 316 -19.22 4.33 12.80
N VAL A 317 -18.94 3.01 12.82
CA VAL A 317 -19.86 2.01 13.38
C VAL A 317 -20.07 2.21 14.89
N ALA A 318 -19.00 2.43 15.64
CA ALA A 318 -19.06 2.68 17.07
C ALA A 318 -19.94 3.91 17.36
N TYR A 319 -19.66 5.02 16.70
CA TYR A 319 -20.47 6.24 16.83
C TYR A 319 -21.94 6.04 16.44
N ALA A 320 -22.22 5.34 15.34
CA ALA A 320 -23.57 5.11 14.85
C ALA A 320 -24.42 4.23 15.80
N ARG A 321 -23.78 3.35 16.59
CA ARG A 321 -24.43 2.52 17.61
C ARG A 321 -24.79 3.29 18.89
N GLU A 322 -24.08 4.36 19.18
CA GLU A 322 -24.25 5.13 20.40
C GLU A 322 -25.10 6.40 20.18
N ARG A 323 -24.93 7.07 19.05
CA ARG A 323 -25.62 8.34 18.75
C ARG A 323 -27.10 8.12 18.53
N VAL A 324 -27.93 8.70 19.38
CA VAL A 324 -29.39 8.71 19.24
C VAL A 324 -29.82 10.00 18.57
N GLN A 325 -30.60 9.90 17.48
CA GLN A 325 -31.15 11.05 16.76
C GLN A 325 -32.35 10.65 15.87
N SER A 326 -33.46 11.37 15.99
CA SER A 326 -34.69 11.19 15.22
C SER A 326 -35.38 9.82 15.39
N ALA A 327 -36.68 9.81 15.14
CA ALA A 327 -37.47 8.58 15.07
C ALA A 327 -37.21 7.83 13.75
N PRO A 328 -37.44 6.51 13.68
CA PRO A 328 -37.25 5.73 12.45
C PRO A 328 -38.29 6.17 11.37
N VAL A 329 -37.89 6.05 10.09
CA VAL A 329 -38.74 6.49 8.95
C VAL A 329 -39.94 5.58 8.70
N ASP A 330 -39.92 4.35 9.18
CA ASP A 330 -41.00 3.35 9.06
C ASP A 330 -42.08 3.47 10.15
N GLY A 331 -41.94 4.43 11.07
CA GLY A 331 -42.89 4.72 12.14
C GLY A 331 -42.29 4.50 13.52
N GLY A 332 -42.73 5.33 14.43
CA GLY A 332 -42.28 5.38 15.83
C GLY A 332 -42.32 6.82 16.34
N LYS A 333 -42.39 6.99 17.65
CA LYS A 333 -42.36 8.31 18.28
C LYS A 333 -41.05 8.62 18.97
N ASP A 334 -40.31 7.59 19.34
CA ASP A 334 -39.07 7.71 20.10
C ASP A 334 -37.87 7.76 19.14
N SER A 335 -36.86 8.56 19.50
CA SER A 335 -35.60 8.62 18.79
C SER A 335 -34.82 7.32 18.99
N VAL A 336 -34.15 6.87 17.93
CA VAL A 336 -33.32 5.65 17.90
C VAL A 336 -31.86 5.97 17.65
N THR A 337 -30.96 5.00 17.85
CA THR A 337 -29.57 5.13 17.43
C THR A 337 -29.50 5.26 15.90
N ILE A 338 -28.59 6.11 15.41
CA ILE A 338 -28.55 6.47 13.98
C ILE A 338 -28.27 5.27 13.07
N ILE A 339 -27.69 4.20 13.57
CA ILE A 339 -27.49 2.95 12.79
C ILE A 339 -28.82 2.32 12.31
N ASN A 340 -29.96 2.72 12.87
CA ASN A 340 -31.27 2.24 12.45
C ASN A 340 -31.84 3.03 11.26
N HIS A 341 -31.21 4.13 10.84
CA HIS A 341 -31.66 4.90 9.67
C HIS A 341 -31.12 4.31 8.35
N PRO A 342 -31.94 4.18 7.30
CA PRO A 342 -31.56 3.56 6.04
C PRO A 342 -30.33 4.18 5.38
N ASP A 343 -30.19 5.52 5.35
CA ASP A 343 -29.04 6.17 4.74
C ASP A 343 -27.75 5.98 5.53
N VAL A 344 -27.83 5.95 6.86
CA VAL A 344 -26.70 5.60 7.73
C VAL A 344 -26.21 4.18 7.44
N ARG A 345 -27.15 3.23 7.32
CA ARG A 345 -26.83 1.84 6.96
C ARG A 345 -26.21 1.75 5.57
N ARG A 346 -26.72 2.50 4.59
CA ARG A 346 -26.14 2.57 3.23
C ARG A 346 -24.69 3.03 3.26
N MET A 347 -24.39 4.11 4.02
CA MET A 347 -23.02 4.61 4.17
C MET A 347 -22.11 3.55 4.82
N LEU A 348 -22.53 2.94 5.94
CA LEU A 348 -21.75 1.89 6.62
C LEU A 348 -21.51 0.68 5.72
N MET A 349 -22.53 0.21 4.99
CA MET A 349 -22.40 -0.89 4.05
C MET A 349 -21.47 -0.56 2.88
N SER A 350 -21.52 0.69 2.38
CA SER A 350 -20.61 1.17 1.34
C SER A 350 -19.16 1.20 1.83
N MET A 351 -18.91 1.71 3.04
CA MET A 351 -17.58 1.69 3.66
C MET A 351 -17.07 0.25 3.80
N ARG A 352 -17.87 -0.63 4.40
CA ARG A 352 -17.51 -2.02 4.66
C ARG A 352 -17.23 -2.81 3.39
N SER A 353 -18.15 -2.81 2.44
CA SER A 353 -18.04 -3.63 1.23
C SER A 353 -16.85 -3.24 0.35
N GLN A 354 -16.54 -1.95 0.26
CA GLN A 354 -15.38 -1.46 -0.47
C GLN A 354 -14.07 -1.77 0.29
N THR A 355 -14.04 -1.66 1.62
CA THR A 355 -12.88 -2.03 2.43
C THR A 355 -12.55 -3.52 2.30
N GLU A 356 -13.57 -4.40 2.37
CA GLU A 356 -13.39 -5.84 2.18
C GLU A 356 -12.90 -6.18 0.76
N ALA A 357 -13.39 -5.50 -0.28
CA ALA A 357 -12.95 -5.70 -1.67
C ALA A 357 -11.49 -5.23 -1.88
N MET A 358 -11.12 -4.07 -1.34
CA MET A 358 -9.74 -3.55 -1.39
C MET A 358 -8.76 -4.48 -0.67
N ARG A 359 -9.12 -4.96 0.52
CA ARG A 359 -8.34 -5.93 1.31
C ARG A 359 -8.10 -7.20 0.51
N ALA A 360 -9.16 -7.78 -0.04
CA ALA A 360 -9.06 -8.98 -0.85
C ALA A 360 -8.14 -8.79 -2.07
N LEU A 361 -8.22 -7.64 -2.76
CA LEU A 361 -7.36 -7.31 -3.89
C LEU A 361 -5.89 -7.19 -3.49
N ALA A 362 -5.59 -6.49 -2.39
CA ALA A 362 -4.23 -6.33 -1.91
C ALA A 362 -3.59 -7.68 -1.53
N TYR A 363 -4.33 -8.54 -0.83
CA TYR A 363 -3.85 -9.85 -0.40
C TYR A 363 -3.69 -10.82 -1.56
N TYR A 364 -4.66 -10.87 -2.48
CA TYR A 364 -4.58 -11.66 -3.70
C TYR A 364 -3.36 -11.28 -4.55
N THR A 365 -3.07 -9.98 -4.67
CA THR A 365 -1.90 -9.50 -5.43
C THR A 365 -0.59 -9.95 -4.77
N ASN A 366 -0.51 -9.93 -3.43
CA ASN A 366 0.67 -10.39 -2.70
C ASN A 366 0.80 -11.93 -2.72
N SER A 367 -0.29 -12.69 -2.77
CA SER A 367 -0.22 -14.15 -2.96
C SER A 367 0.28 -14.52 -4.37
N ALA A 368 -0.03 -13.70 -5.39
CA ALA A 368 0.59 -13.85 -6.69
C ALA A 368 2.10 -13.52 -6.66
N LEU A 369 2.50 -12.50 -5.88
CA LEU A 369 3.92 -12.19 -5.67
C LEU A 369 4.66 -13.37 -5.03
N ASP A 370 4.09 -14.05 -4.04
CA ASP A 370 4.67 -15.24 -3.41
C ASP A 370 4.92 -16.34 -4.45
N ARG A 371 3.92 -16.64 -5.30
CA ARG A 371 4.06 -17.64 -6.36
C ARG A 371 5.07 -17.23 -7.43
N SER A 372 5.15 -15.95 -7.76
CA SER A 372 6.11 -15.46 -8.74
C SER A 372 7.56 -15.64 -8.29
N ARG A 373 7.78 -15.64 -6.97
CA ARG A 373 9.13 -15.78 -6.37
C ARG A 373 9.52 -17.24 -6.11
N HIS A 374 8.56 -18.05 -5.65
CA HIS A 374 8.88 -19.33 -5.02
C HIS A 374 8.27 -20.56 -5.71
N HIS A 375 7.39 -20.40 -6.71
CA HIS A 375 6.83 -21.56 -7.40
C HIS A 375 7.90 -22.34 -8.17
N ASN A 376 7.83 -23.67 -8.14
CA ASN A 376 8.84 -24.54 -8.78
C ASN A 376 8.83 -24.41 -10.32
N ASP A 377 7.62 -24.31 -10.91
CA ASP A 377 7.46 -24.18 -12.36
C ASP A 377 7.71 -22.74 -12.82
N PRO A 378 8.65 -22.52 -13.78
CA PRO A 378 8.95 -21.19 -14.32
C PRO A 378 7.78 -20.51 -15.01
N GLU A 379 6.91 -21.26 -15.72
CA GLU A 379 5.77 -20.68 -16.43
C GLU A 379 4.75 -20.11 -15.44
N THR A 380 4.53 -20.81 -14.33
CA THR A 380 3.70 -20.34 -13.21
C THR A 380 4.31 -19.11 -12.54
N ARG A 381 5.64 -19.05 -12.38
CA ARG A 381 6.31 -17.83 -11.87
C ARG A 381 6.08 -16.64 -12.78
N ASP A 382 6.30 -16.80 -14.07
CA ASP A 382 6.14 -15.72 -15.05
C ASP A 382 4.69 -15.24 -15.16
N TYR A 383 3.71 -16.17 -15.12
CA TYR A 383 2.28 -15.84 -15.06
C TYR A 383 1.95 -14.97 -13.83
N ASN A 384 2.37 -15.40 -12.65
CA ASN A 384 2.11 -14.66 -11.41
C ASN A 384 2.88 -13.33 -11.33
N GLN A 385 4.06 -13.23 -11.95
CA GLN A 385 4.79 -11.97 -12.06
C GLN A 385 4.02 -10.97 -12.94
N ARG A 386 3.50 -11.39 -14.11
CA ARG A 386 2.65 -10.54 -14.96
C ARG A 386 1.38 -10.10 -14.22
N ARG A 387 0.75 -11.01 -13.44
CA ARG A 387 -0.42 -10.71 -12.61
C ARG A 387 -0.10 -9.65 -11.56
N THR A 388 0.98 -9.82 -10.81
CA THR A 388 1.44 -8.86 -9.80
C THR A 388 1.74 -7.51 -10.44
N ASP A 389 2.45 -7.50 -11.56
CA ASP A 389 2.81 -6.28 -12.29
C ASP A 389 1.57 -5.52 -12.80
N LEU A 390 0.57 -6.23 -13.30
CA LEU A 390 -0.69 -5.65 -13.79
C LEU A 390 -1.50 -5.04 -12.65
N LEU A 391 -1.59 -5.73 -11.50
CA LEU A 391 -2.44 -5.32 -10.40
C LEU A 391 -1.79 -4.29 -9.46
N THR A 392 -0.46 -4.18 -9.40
CA THR A 392 0.24 -3.21 -8.53
C THR A 392 -0.28 -1.77 -8.68
N PRO A 393 -0.41 -1.17 -9.89
CA PRO A 393 -0.97 0.17 -10.04
C PRO A 393 -2.45 0.25 -9.64
N VAL A 394 -3.22 -0.83 -9.83
CA VAL A 394 -4.63 -0.90 -9.41
C VAL A 394 -4.73 -0.91 -7.90
N VAL A 395 -3.96 -1.78 -7.21
CA VAL A 395 -3.90 -1.82 -5.74
C VAL A 395 -3.52 -0.46 -5.19
N LYS A 396 -2.44 0.16 -5.72
CA LYS A 396 -1.97 1.46 -5.21
C LYS A 396 -3.03 2.54 -5.38
N ALA A 397 -3.56 2.73 -6.58
CA ALA A 397 -4.40 3.90 -6.87
C ALA A 397 -5.85 3.70 -6.44
N TRP A 398 -6.47 2.57 -6.78
CA TRP A 398 -7.87 2.33 -6.46
C TRP A 398 -8.10 2.24 -4.95
N CYS A 399 -7.23 1.54 -4.21
CA CYS A 399 -7.38 1.44 -2.76
C CYS A 399 -7.14 2.77 -2.05
N THR A 400 -6.19 3.60 -2.52
CA THR A 400 -5.92 4.89 -1.87
C THR A 400 -6.98 5.93 -2.18
N ASP A 401 -7.54 5.98 -3.39
CA ASP A 401 -8.66 6.87 -3.70
C ASP A 401 -9.90 6.51 -2.87
N LEU A 402 -10.26 5.22 -2.83
CA LEU A 402 -11.37 4.75 -1.98
C LEU A 402 -11.09 4.95 -0.49
N GLY A 403 -9.85 4.80 -0.04
CA GLY A 403 -9.46 5.07 1.35
C GLY A 403 -9.79 6.50 1.78
N VAL A 404 -9.51 7.48 0.91
CA VAL A 404 -9.89 8.90 1.13
C VAL A 404 -11.41 9.06 1.15
N ASP A 405 -12.14 8.48 0.20
CA ASP A 405 -13.60 8.57 0.11
C ASP A 405 -14.29 7.94 1.34
N ILE A 406 -13.77 6.81 1.81
CA ILE A 406 -14.28 6.10 2.97
C ILE A 406 -14.00 6.91 4.25
N ALA A 407 -12.78 7.47 4.40
CA ALA A 407 -12.44 8.32 5.53
C ALA A 407 -13.31 9.61 5.56
N SER A 408 -13.58 10.21 4.39
CA SER A 408 -14.52 11.33 4.24
C SER A 408 -15.95 10.94 4.65
N THR A 409 -16.39 9.74 4.26
CA THR A 409 -17.70 9.20 4.67
C THR A 409 -17.73 8.97 6.18
N GLY A 410 -16.62 8.58 6.80
CA GLY A 410 -16.46 8.48 8.25
C GLY A 410 -16.69 9.83 8.95
N VAL A 411 -16.11 10.91 8.44
CA VAL A 411 -16.38 12.28 8.93
C VAL A 411 -17.87 12.62 8.79
N GLN A 412 -18.46 12.37 7.63
CA GLN A 412 -19.88 12.61 7.36
C GLN A 412 -20.78 11.83 8.34
N MET A 413 -20.43 10.59 8.67
CA MET A 413 -21.17 9.73 9.60
C MET A 413 -21.29 10.35 11.01
N HIS A 414 -20.25 11.04 11.45
CA HIS A 414 -20.21 11.70 12.75
C HIS A 414 -20.98 13.04 12.77
N GLY A 415 -21.43 13.55 11.61
CA GLY A 415 -22.05 14.86 11.50
C GLY A 415 -21.12 15.99 11.95
N GLY A 416 -21.63 16.99 12.67
CA GLY A 416 -20.80 18.10 13.17
C GLY A 416 -19.63 17.65 14.04
N MET A 417 -19.76 16.56 14.79
CA MET A 417 -18.68 15.99 15.60
C MET A 417 -17.54 15.44 14.74
N GLY A 418 -17.80 14.97 13.51
CA GLY A 418 -16.75 14.51 12.60
C GLY A 418 -15.79 15.61 12.12
N PHE A 419 -16.24 16.88 12.21
CA PHE A 419 -15.43 18.05 11.88
C PHE A 419 -14.59 18.58 13.05
N VAL A 420 -14.77 18.00 14.24
CA VAL A 420 -14.07 18.36 15.48
C VAL A 420 -12.90 17.41 15.66
N GLU A 421 -11.67 17.94 15.77
CA GLU A 421 -10.42 17.15 15.84
C GLU A 421 -10.40 16.15 17.00
N GLU A 422 -10.96 16.54 18.17
CA GLU A 422 -10.97 15.71 19.39
C GLU A 422 -11.76 14.41 19.23
N THR A 423 -12.63 14.30 18.22
CA THR A 423 -13.34 13.05 17.93
C THR A 423 -12.49 12.02 17.22
N GLY A 424 -11.41 12.44 16.56
CA GLY A 424 -10.48 11.60 15.83
C GLY A 424 -10.92 11.21 14.41
N ALA A 425 -12.16 11.46 14.00
CA ALA A 425 -12.63 11.17 12.64
C ALA A 425 -11.90 12.01 11.59
N ALA A 426 -11.63 13.28 11.89
CA ALA A 426 -10.88 14.18 11.03
C ALA A 426 -9.45 13.72 10.78
N GLN A 427 -8.77 13.13 11.77
CA GLN A 427 -7.42 12.60 11.63
C GLN A 427 -7.34 11.54 10.53
N TYR A 428 -8.26 10.56 10.48
CA TYR A 428 -8.23 9.52 9.44
C TYR A 428 -8.35 10.10 8.03
N TYR A 429 -9.17 11.12 7.86
CA TYR A 429 -9.30 11.80 6.57
C TYR A 429 -8.04 12.59 6.18
N ARG A 430 -7.42 13.31 7.14
CA ARG A 430 -6.17 14.02 6.93
C ARG A 430 -5.02 13.05 6.57
N ASP A 431 -4.90 11.96 7.31
CA ASP A 431 -3.86 10.96 7.13
C ASP A 431 -4.00 10.20 5.80
N ALA A 432 -5.24 9.88 5.38
CA ALA A 432 -5.50 9.20 4.12
C ALA A 432 -5.05 10.00 2.90
N ARG A 433 -5.08 11.36 2.98
CA ARG A 433 -4.95 12.22 1.79
C ARG A 433 -3.59 12.16 1.11
N ILE A 434 -2.53 11.77 1.81
CA ILE A 434 -1.20 11.65 1.21
C ILE A 434 -1.09 10.43 0.29
N ALA A 435 -1.81 9.34 0.57
CA ALA A 435 -1.65 8.06 -0.12
C ALA A 435 -1.92 8.14 -1.64
N PRO A 436 -2.88 8.91 -2.17
CA PRO A 436 -3.04 9.13 -3.61
C PRO A 436 -1.91 9.96 -4.26
N ILE A 437 -1.05 10.62 -3.47
CA ILE A 437 -0.07 11.59 -3.95
C ILE A 437 1.33 10.98 -4.08
N TYR A 438 1.84 10.35 -3.02
CA TYR A 438 3.22 9.84 -2.98
C TYR A 438 3.36 8.45 -3.62
N GLU A 439 4.60 7.98 -3.77
CA GLU A 439 4.99 6.72 -4.45
C GLU A 439 4.49 6.63 -5.92
N GLY A 440 4.45 7.80 -6.58
CA GLY A 440 3.80 8.02 -7.86
C GLY A 440 2.32 8.31 -7.67
N THR A 441 1.88 9.50 -8.12
CA THR A 441 0.47 9.90 -8.01
C THR A 441 -0.45 8.87 -8.64
N ASN A 442 -1.73 8.84 -8.24
CA ASN A 442 -2.69 7.91 -8.82
C ASN A 442 -2.87 8.11 -10.34
N GLY A 443 -2.70 9.33 -10.84
CA GLY A 443 -2.62 9.59 -12.28
C GLY A 443 -1.43 8.89 -12.94
N ILE A 444 -0.26 8.85 -12.28
CA ILE A 444 0.91 8.11 -12.78
C ILE A 444 0.68 6.59 -12.73
N GLN A 445 -0.04 6.09 -11.72
CA GLN A 445 -0.42 4.67 -11.69
C GLN A 445 -1.38 4.32 -12.85
N ALA A 446 -2.31 5.20 -13.18
CA ALA A 446 -3.20 5.03 -14.33
C ALA A 446 -2.45 5.04 -15.66
N ILE A 447 -1.48 5.94 -15.82
CA ILE A 447 -0.58 5.98 -16.97
C ILE A 447 0.30 4.72 -17.04
N ASP A 448 0.79 4.22 -15.91
CA ASP A 448 1.59 2.98 -15.85
C ASP A 448 0.74 1.76 -16.25
N LEU A 449 -0.48 1.65 -15.71
CA LEU A 449 -1.42 0.59 -16.09
C LEU A 449 -1.71 0.59 -17.59
N LEU A 450 -2.09 1.73 -18.16
CA LEU A 450 -2.46 1.83 -19.56
C LEU A 450 -1.24 1.66 -20.46
N GLY A 451 -0.18 2.45 -20.26
CA GLY A 451 0.95 2.52 -21.19
C GLY A 451 1.92 1.35 -21.10
N ARG A 452 2.24 0.92 -19.86
CA ARG A 452 3.27 -0.10 -19.63
C ARG A 452 2.72 -1.50 -19.41
N LYS A 453 1.54 -1.62 -18.78
CA LYS A 453 0.98 -2.92 -18.39
C LYS A 453 -0.08 -3.43 -19.39
N LEU A 454 -0.67 -2.53 -20.20
CA LEU A 454 -1.67 -2.90 -21.20
C LEU A 454 -1.12 -2.71 -22.64
N MET A 455 -0.73 -1.49 -23.01
CA MET A 455 -0.39 -1.22 -24.43
C MET A 455 0.95 -1.84 -24.84
N ARG A 456 1.91 -1.95 -23.94
CA ARG A 456 3.26 -2.43 -24.26
C ARG A 456 3.31 -3.92 -24.60
N ASP A 457 2.51 -4.75 -23.94
CA ASP A 457 2.42 -6.20 -24.18
C ASP A 457 1.24 -6.59 -25.11
N GLY A 458 0.55 -5.58 -25.66
CA GLY A 458 -0.61 -5.79 -26.52
C GLY A 458 -1.82 -6.33 -25.79
N GLY A 459 -1.87 -6.22 -24.46
CA GLY A 459 -2.98 -6.64 -23.62
C GLY A 459 -2.89 -8.08 -23.10
N ALA A 460 -1.77 -8.77 -23.30
CA ALA A 460 -1.65 -10.19 -22.95
C ALA A 460 -1.91 -10.45 -21.46
N ALA A 461 -1.31 -9.68 -20.55
CA ALA A 461 -1.54 -9.85 -19.11
C ALA A 461 -3.00 -9.53 -18.70
N MET A 462 -3.64 -8.58 -19.38
CA MET A 462 -5.04 -8.24 -19.13
C MET A 462 -5.98 -9.32 -19.65
N GLU A 463 -5.68 -9.95 -20.80
CA GLU A 463 -6.46 -11.06 -21.32
C GLU A 463 -6.39 -12.29 -20.40
N GLU A 464 -5.20 -12.64 -19.90
CA GLU A 464 -5.04 -13.68 -18.86
C GLU A 464 -5.89 -13.39 -17.62
N LEU A 465 -5.99 -12.11 -17.21
CA LEU A 465 -6.85 -11.71 -16.10
C LEU A 465 -8.34 -11.88 -16.46
N LEU A 466 -8.75 -11.39 -17.63
CA LEU A 466 -10.15 -11.48 -18.09
C LEU A 466 -10.62 -12.93 -18.25
N GLU A 467 -9.76 -13.81 -18.74
CA GLU A 467 -10.03 -15.26 -18.80
C GLU A 467 -10.27 -15.84 -17.40
N GLU A 468 -9.43 -15.48 -16.41
CA GLU A 468 -9.61 -15.91 -15.02
C GLU A 468 -10.91 -15.36 -14.41
N LEU A 469 -11.23 -14.08 -14.64
CA LEU A 469 -12.50 -13.49 -14.17
C LEU A 469 -13.74 -14.22 -14.71
N ASP A 470 -13.64 -14.78 -15.91
CA ASP A 470 -14.75 -15.49 -16.57
C ASP A 470 -14.90 -16.96 -16.10
N THR A 471 -13.96 -17.49 -15.28
CA THR A 471 -14.02 -18.88 -14.75
C THR A 471 -14.96 -19.06 -13.55
N LEU A 472 -15.69 -18.01 -13.12
CA LEU A 472 -16.59 -18.10 -11.96
C LEU A 472 -17.63 -19.20 -12.16
N PRO A 473 -17.71 -20.16 -11.20
CA PRO A 473 -18.71 -21.23 -11.27
C PRO A 473 -20.12 -20.67 -11.03
N ASP A 474 -21.11 -21.36 -11.57
CA ASP A 474 -22.52 -21.13 -11.22
C ASP A 474 -22.80 -21.62 -9.79
N SER A 475 -23.83 -21.09 -9.15
CA SER A 475 -24.24 -21.48 -7.80
C SER A 475 -25.72 -21.88 -7.77
N ASP A 476 -26.03 -22.94 -7.02
CA ASP A 476 -27.43 -23.36 -6.76
C ASP A 476 -28.10 -22.49 -5.69
N VAL A 477 -27.34 -21.62 -4.97
CA VAL A 477 -27.88 -20.67 -4.02
C VAL A 477 -28.33 -19.42 -4.79
N PRO A 478 -29.66 -19.12 -4.83
CA PRO A 478 -30.18 -18.06 -5.71
C PRO A 478 -29.55 -16.68 -5.50
N GLU A 479 -29.24 -16.33 -4.25
CA GLU A 479 -28.61 -15.07 -3.90
C GLU A 479 -27.18 -14.97 -4.46
N ILE A 480 -26.41 -16.05 -4.38
CA ILE A 480 -25.04 -16.12 -4.92
C ILE A 480 -25.07 -16.16 -6.45
N ALA A 481 -26.02 -16.91 -7.03
CA ALA A 481 -26.21 -16.93 -8.49
C ALA A 481 -26.47 -15.53 -9.07
N ALA A 482 -27.24 -14.71 -8.36
CA ALA A 482 -27.47 -13.32 -8.76
C ALA A 482 -26.18 -12.47 -8.69
N ILE A 483 -25.35 -12.64 -7.66
CA ILE A 483 -24.04 -11.96 -7.56
C ILE A 483 -23.12 -12.37 -8.72
N VAL A 484 -23.04 -13.67 -9.02
CA VAL A 484 -22.25 -14.21 -10.16
C VAL A 484 -22.72 -13.61 -11.50
N ALA A 485 -24.03 -13.49 -11.71
CA ALA A 485 -24.58 -12.93 -12.94
C ALA A 485 -24.19 -11.47 -13.14
N GLU A 486 -24.29 -10.64 -12.08
CA GLU A 486 -23.87 -9.24 -12.15
C GLU A 486 -22.35 -9.09 -12.33
N GLN A 487 -21.55 -9.96 -11.72
CA GLN A 487 -20.11 -9.97 -11.94
C GLN A 487 -19.77 -10.30 -13.41
N LYS A 488 -20.40 -11.31 -14.00
CA LYS A 488 -20.22 -11.63 -15.43
C LYS A 488 -20.59 -10.45 -16.35
N ASN A 489 -21.56 -9.62 -15.96
CA ASN A 489 -21.89 -8.39 -16.70
C ASN A 489 -20.80 -7.32 -16.55
N ALA A 490 -20.23 -7.15 -15.36
CA ALA A 490 -19.14 -6.21 -15.12
C ALA A 490 -17.84 -6.63 -15.83
N ASN A 491 -17.55 -7.94 -15.92
CA ASN A 491 -16.43 -8.47 -16.70
C ASN A 491 -16.51 -8.03 -18.17
N LYS A 492 -17.71 -8.05 -18.76
CA LYS A 492 -17.93 -7.57 -20.15
C LYS A 492 -17.61 -6.08 -20.30
N ALA A 493 -17.87 -5.27 -19.27
CA ALA A 493 -17.53 -3.84 -19.31
C ALA A 493 -16.01 -3.62 -19.32
N LEU A 494 -15.27 -4.37 -18.49
CA LEU A 494 -13.80 -4.32 -18.49
C LEU A 494 -13.21 -4.83 -19.82
N ARG A 495 -13.73 -5.93 -20.37
CA ARG A 495 -13.30 -6.45 -21.67
C ARG A 495 -13.52 -5.43 -22.78
N ARG A 496 -14.70 -4.82 -22.88
CA ARG A 496 -15.00 -3.78 -23.88
C ARG A 496 -14.11 -2.54 -23.73
N ALA A 497 -13.80 -2.13 -22.50
CA ALA A 497 -12.89 -1.02 -22.26
C ALA A 497 -11.45 -1.38 -22.70
N THR A 498 -11.00 -2.60 -22.44
CA THR A 498 -9.70 -3.12 -22.86
C THR A 498 -9.59 -3.15 -24.39
N GLU A 499 -10.59 -3.71 -25.07
CA GLU A 499 -10.67 -3.71 -26.54
C GLU A 499 -10.62 -2.30 -27.12
N TRP A 500 -11.37 -1.34 -26.53
CA TRP A 500 -11.38 0.04 -26.96
C TRP A 500 -10.01 0.72 -26.79
N MET A 501 -9.32 0.48 -25.68
CA MET A 501 -7.98 1.01 -25.41
C MET A 501 -6.92 0.45 -26.37
N LEU A 502 -7.06 -0.79 -26.79
CA LEU A 502 -6.12 -1.47 -27.69
C LEU A 502 -6.47 -1.30 -29.17
N ASP A 503 -7.68 -0.83 -29.51
CA ASP A 503 -8.12 -0.68 -30.90
C ASP A 503 -7.19 0.24 -31.70
N PRO A 504 -6.56 -0.25 -32.80
CA PRO A 504 -5.72 0.57 -33.68
C PRO A 504 -6.48 1.70 -34.38
N ALA A 505 -7.79 1.55 -34.58
CA ALA A 505 -8.62 2.61 -35.16
C ALA A 505 -8.77 3.82 -34.23
N ASN A 506 -8.62 3.61 -32.93
CA ASN A 506 -8.59 4.64 -31.90
C ASN A 506 -7.13 5.09 -31.65
N ASN A 507 -6.57 5.86 -32.58
CA ASN A 507 -5.14 6.19 -32.64
C ASN A 507 -4.75 7.49 -31.93
N ASP A 508 -5.71 8.24 -31.37
CA ASP A 508 -5.43 9.44 -30.56
C ASP A 508 -4.95 9.04 -29.16
N VAL A 509 -3.65 9.21 -28.92
CA VAL A 509 -2.98 8.87 -27.65
C VAL A 509 -3.53 9.72 -26.52
N ASN A 510 -3.76 11.02 -26.71
CA ASN A 510 -4.29 11.91 -25.67
C ASN A 510 -5.69 11.48 -25.23
N ARG A 511 -6.53 11.10 -26.21
CA ARG A 511 -7.86 10.58 -25.95
C ARG A 511 -7.84 9.29 -25.11
N LYS A 512 -6.93 8.36 -25.41
CA LYS A 512 -6.74 7.13 -24.61
C LYS A 512 -6.28 7.45 -23.19
N PHE A 513 -5.27 8.30 -23.05
CA PHE A 513 -4.73 8.64 -21.73
C PHE A 513 -5.67 9.51 -20.88
N ALA A 514 -6.55 10.30 -21.50
CA ALA A 514 -7.64 10.98 -20.79
C ALA A 514 -8.59 9.99 -20.10
N GLY A 515 -8.74 8.78 -20.66
CA GLY A 515 -9.53 7.68 -20.07
C GLY A 515 -8.77 6.81 -19.06
N ALA A 516 -7.46 7.00 -18.86
CA ALA A 516 -6.61 6.08 -18.09
C ALA A 516 -7.05 5.95 -16.62
N ASN A 517 -7.43 7.04 -15.97
CA ASN A 517 -7.92 7.01 -14.58
C ASN A 517 -9.24 6.22 -14.48
N ALA A 518 -10.19 6.48 -15.38
CA ALA A 518 -11.45 5.73 -15.43
C ALA A 518 -11.23 4.24 -15.71
N PHE A 519 -10.23 3.88 -16.55
CA PHE A 519 -9.85 2.50 -16.81
C PHE A 519 -9.28 1.80 -15.57
N LEU A 520 -8.44 2.48 -14.81
CA LEU A 520 -7.90 1.96 -13.56
C LEU A 520 -9.02 1.72 -12.53
N HIS A 521 -9.95 2.66 -12.38
CA HIS A 521 -11.09 2.51 -11.47
C HIS A 521 -12.05 1.40 -11.93
N LEU A 522 -12.26 1.24 -13.24
CA LEU A 522 -13.00 0.11 -13.80
C LEU A 522 -12.35 -1.22 -13.43
N ALA A 523 -11.06 -1.34 -13.66
CA ALA A 523 -10.30 -2.56 -13.32
C ALA A 523 -10.41 -2.87 -11.82
N GLY A 524 -10.17 -1.88 -10.94
CA GLY A 524 -10.32 -2.06 -9.48
C GLY A 524 -11.72 -2.48 -9.06
N THR A 525 -12.75 -1.83 -9.61
CA THR A 525 -14.16 -2.14 -9.31
C THR A 525 -14.52 -3.57 -9.75
N VAL A 526 -14.09 -4.00 -10.92
CA VAL A 526 -14.43 -5.34 -11.47
C VAL A 526 -13.64 -6.44 -10.76
N VAL A 527 -12.33 -6.26 -10.55
CA VAL A 527 -11.49 -7.26 -9.85
C VAL A 527 -11.88 -7.35 -8.37
N GLY A 528 -12.16 -6.21 -7.71
CA GLY A 528 -12.72 -6.19 -6.34
C GLY A 528 -14.06 -6.94 -6.26
N GLY A 529 -14.96 -6.71 -7.22
CA GLY A 529 -16.23 -7.42 -7.33
C GLY A 529 -16.06 -8.93 -7.55
N TRP A 530 -15.11 -9.33 -8.38
CA TRP A 530 -14.77 -10.74 -8.59
C TRP A 530 -14.32 -11.42 -7.31
N LEU A 531 -13.47 -10.78 -6.52
CA LEU A 531 -13.03 -11.30 -5.22
C LEU A 531 -14.18 -11.35 -4.21
N MET A 532 -15.06 -10.36 -4.19
CA MET A 532 -16.28 -10.40 -3.38
C MET A 532 -17.22 -11.53 -3.80
N THR A 533 -17.32 -11.81 -5.09
CA THR A 533 -18.10 -12.93 -5.64
C THR A 533 -17.49 -14.28 -5.22
N ARG A 534 -16.16 -14.43 -5.30
CA ARG A 534 -15.45 -15.61 -4.77
C ARG A 534 -15.66 -15.79 -3.27
N ALA A 535 -15.65 -14.69 -2.50
CA ALA A 535 -15.97 -14.72 -1.08
C ALA A 535 -17.40 -15.23 -0.83
N ALA A 536 -18.39 -14.78 -1.60
CA ALA A 536 -19.75 -15.29 -1.50
C ALA A 536 -19.84 -16.78 -1.86
N LEU A 537 -19.17 -17.22 -2.93
CA LEU A 537 -19.10 -18.63 -3.33
C LEU A 537 -18.46 -19.52 -2.24
N ALA A 538 -17.39 -19.05 -1.62
CA ALA A 538 -16.74 -19.76 -0.51
C ALA A 538 -17.69 -20.00 0.67
N THR A 539 -18.64 -19.08 0.93
CA THR A 539 -19.62 -19.25 2.03
C THR A 539 -20.65 -20.37 1.78
N ALA A 540 -20.82 -20.82 0.55
CA ALA A 540 -21.72 -21.92 0.20
C ALA A 540 -21.04 -23.29 0.32
N ASN A 541 -19.72 -23.30 0.40
CA ASN A 541 -18.89 -24.49 0.57
C ASN A 541 -18.37 -24.57 2.02
N GLU A 542 -17.52 -25.56 2.32
CA GLU A 542 -16.80 -25.61 3.59
C GLU A 542 -15.73 -24.51 3.62
N ALA A 543 -16.12 -23.29 4.04
CA ALA A 543 -15.18 -22.19 4.18
C ALA A 543 -14.18 -22.49 5.30
N LYS A 544 -12.91 -22.23 5.02
CA LYS A 544 -11.79 -22.40 5.96
C LYS A 544 -11.63 -21.18 6.88
N GLY A 545 -10.81 -21.31 7.91
CA GLY A 545 -10.47 -20.19 8.81
C GLY A 545 -11.42 -20.01 9.99
N GLY A 546 -11.92 -21.10 10.57
CA GLY A 546 -12.69 -21.09 11.83
C GLY A 546 -13.96 -20.23 11.80
N THR A 547 -14.67 -20.19 10.68
CA THR A 547 -15.75 -19.23 10.41
C THR A 547 -17.08 -19.65 11.02
N SER A 548 -17.77 -18.71 11.72
CA SER A 548 -19.12 -18.93 12.23
C SER A 548 -20.19 -18.74 11.12
N PRO A 549 -21.39 -19.39 11.26
CA PRO A 549 -22.49 -19.17 10.33
C PRO A 549 -22.91 -17.69 10.20
N GLU A 550 -22.85 -16.94 11.29
CA GLU A 550 -23.18 -15.51 11.32
C GLU A 550 -22.17 -14.69 10.51
N PHE A 551 -20.89 -15.02 10.63
CA PHE A 551 -19.83 -14.41 9.83
C PHE A 551 -20.04 -14.69 8.34
N LEU A 552 -20.24 -15.95 7.96
CA LEU A 552 -20.46 -16.35 6.57
C LEU A 552 -21.71 -15.67 5.97
N ASN A 553 -22.80 -15.57 6.75
CA ASN A 553 -23.97 -14.82 6.32
C ASN A 553 -23.67 -13.34 6.13
N SER A 554 -22.89 -12.75 7.02
CA SER A 554 -22.44 -11.36 6.92
C SER A 554 -21.59 -11.12 5.65
N LYS A 555 -20.70 -12.05 5.29
CA LYS A 555 -19.91 -12.00 4.04
C LYS A 555 -20.81 -12.01 2.80
N ARG A 556 -21.83 -12.88 2.74
CA ARG A 556 -22.79 -12.91 1.63
C ARG A 556 -23.56 -11.61 1.48
N ILE A 557 -24.06 -11.05 2.60
CA ILE A 557 -24.77 -9.77 2.59
C ILE A 557 -23.85 -8.64 2.09
N THR A 558 -22.59 -8.63 2.52
CA THR A 558 -21.62 -7.61 2.11
C THR A 558 -21.29 -7.73 0.61
N ALA A 559 -21.09 -8.96 0.11
CA ALA A 559 -20.87 -9.22 -1.31
C ALA A 559 -22.10 -8.85 -2.16
N ARG A 560 -23.32 -9.13 -1.66
CA ARG A 560 -24.54 -8.71 -2.32
C ARG A 560 -24.66 -7.19 -2.40
N PHE A 561 -24.35 -6.47 -1.33
CA PHE A 561 -24.34 -5.01 -1.33
C PHE A 561 -23.34 -4.46 -2.36
N TYR A 562 -22.14 -5.04 -2.44
CA TYR A 562 -21.13 -4.65 -3.44
C TYR A 562 -21.68 -4.84 -4.86
N SER A 563 -22.29 -5.98 -5.13
CA SER A 563 -22.92 -6.30 -6.41
C SER A 563 -24.02 -5.30 -6.79
N ASP A 564 -24.87 -4.90 -5.83
CA ASP A 564 -26.01 -4.03 -6.10
C ASP A 564 -25.64 -2.53 -6.18
N HIS A 565 -24.64 -2.06 -5.42
CA HIS A 565 -24.36 -0.63 -5.23
C HIS A 565 -23.03 -0.15 -5.78
N ILE A 566 -22.02 -1.03 -5.89
CA ILE A 566 -20.67 -0.64 -6.31
C ILE A 566 -20.40 -1.11 -7.74
N LEU A 567 -20.66 -2.39 -8.03
CA LEU A 567 -20.37 -3.01 -9.32
C LEU A 567 -21.06 -2.32 -10.52
N PRO A 568 -22.26 -1.73 -10.42
CA PRO A 568 -22.87 -0.96 -11.52
C PRO A 568 -22.04 0.23 -12.00
N ARG A 569 -21.09 0.73 -11.18
CA ARG A 569 -20.15 1.79 -11.57
C ARG A 569 -19.24 1.38 -12.73
N ALA A 570 -19.07 0.09 -12.97
CA ALA A 570 -18.30 -0.43 -14.11
C ALA A 570 -18.81 0.14 -15.45
N ASN A 571 -20.13 0.21 -15.65
CA ASN A 571 -20.70 0.78 -16.85
C ASN A 571 -20.49 2.30 -16.95
N MET A 572 -20.54 3.01 -15.85
CA MET A 572 -20.24 4.46 -15.81
C MET A 572 -18.78 4.72 -16.25
N HIS A 573 -17.84 3.94 -15.73
CA HIS A 573 -16.43 4.06 -16.14
C HIS A 573 -16.24 3.72 -17.62
N LEU A 574 -16.88 2.66 -18.14
CA LEU A 574 -16.84 2.30 -19.55
C LEU A 574 -17.31 3.46 -20.45
N GLU A 575 -18.45 4.08 -20.12
CA GLU A 575 -18.97 5.25 -20.85
C GLU A 575 -18.00 6.44 -20.81
N THR A 576 -17.41 6.71 -19.63
CA THR A 576 -16.38 7.75 -19.48
C THR A 576 -15.15 7.48 -20.37
N ILE A 577 -14.68 6.25 -20.41
CA ILE A 577 -13.53 5.84 -21.25
C ILE A 577 -13.83 6.07 -22.74
N THR A 578 -14.97 5.58 -23.20
CA THR A 578 -15.27 5.53 -24.63
C THR A 578 -15.74 6.87 -25.22
N ARG A 579 -16.27 7.78 -24.39
CA ARG A 579 -16.88 9.05 -24.82
C ARG A 579 -16.17 10.31 -24.28
N GLY A 580 -15.45 10.19 -23.14
CA GLY A 580 -15.00 11.36 -22.39
C GLY A 580 -13.73 12.04 -22.94
N GLY A 581 -12.92 11.36 -23.75
CA GLY A 581 -11.59 11.84 -24.14
C GLY A 581 -11.58 13.17 -24.90
N ASP A 582 -12.52 13.37 -25.81
CA ASP A 582 -12.59 14.58 -26.64
C ASP A 582 -12.86 15.85 -25.81
N SER A 583 -13.74 15.75 -24.81
CA SER A 583 -14.07 16.88 -23.94
C SER A 583 -12.93 17.27 -22.99
N VAL A 584 -12.10 16.30 -22.56
CA VAL A 584 -10.94 16.58 -21.70
C VAL A 584 -9.91 17.47 -22.38
N MET A 585 -9.70 17.30 -23.68
CA MET A 585 -8.71 18.04 -24.48
C MET A 585 -9.30 19.25 -25.23
N ALA A 586 -10.57 19.57 -25.02
CA ALA A 586 -11.26 20.59 -25.81
C ALA A 586 -10.98 22.04 -25.37
N LEU A 587 -10.74 22.26 -24.07
CA LEU A 587 -10.51 23.60 -23.54
C LEU A 587 -9.08 24.04 -23.83
N ALA A 588 -8.89 25.25 -24.34
CA ALA A 588 -7.56 25.82 -24.57
C ALA A 588 -6.87 26.16 -23.22
N GLU A 589 -5.54 26.16 -23.20
CA GLU A 589 -4.75 26.39 -21.97
C GLU A 589 -5.09 27.71 -21.29
N ASP A 590 -5.32 28.77 -22.08
CA ASP A 590 -5.65 30.11 -21.57
C ASP A 590 -7.09 30.25 -21.05
N ASP A 591 -7.94 29.24 -21.25
CA ASP A 591 -9.36 29.24 -20.84
C ASP A 591 -9.58 28.49 -19.50
N PHE A 592 -8.51 27.92 -18.88
CA PHE A 592 -8.58 27.32 -17.54
C PHE A 592 -8.56 28.38 -16.39
#